data_1f63398dffc01470342393d56e06fea5
#
_entry.id   1f63398dffc01470342393d56e06fea5
#
_cell.length_a   1.000
_cell.length_b   1.000
_cell.length_c   1.000
_cell.angle_alpha   90.00
_cell.angle_beta   90.00
_cell.angle_gamma   90.00
#
_symmetry.space_group_name_H-M   'P 1'
#
loop_
_entity.id
_entity.type
_entity.pdbx_description
1 polymer ?
#
loop_
_entity_poly.entity_id
_entity_poly.type
_entity_poly.pdbx_seq_one_letter_code
_entity_poly.pdbx_strand_id
1 'polypeptide(L)'
;MVTWDFSAVSYNALRHAIKMAHILKTNIILFHIVNEPAEEEPANLRMKEAAEGIKKDLGEEVGYFVRHGKIFKEIADFASKEENKVNFVVMGTHGMKGGQKLFGSWALRVIAGSAVPFIVVQDPPPDKDRYTDIVFPIDFKSENKEKLQWAIFMGKYLNSKIHLYKAPVLDKDLQKKVNVNLNFAIRFLIQNNIEYEIHTSAKSGSGKFQKELLAFSKKIQADLILITTTKHITKADLIFGAKEQYLLSNDEKIPVMCVNPKSNFAKVGQFMYG
;
A
#
# COMPACT_ATOMS: atom_id res chain seq x y z
N MET A 1 7.91 -3.80 7.27
CA MET A 1 9.21 -3.77 6.55
C MET A 1 9.28 -2.54 5.67
N VAL A 2 10.44 -1.89 5.56
CA VAL A 2 10.67 -0.72 4.70
C VAL A 2 11.70 -1.10 3.64
N THR A 3 11.42 -0.87 2.36
CA THR A 3 12.45 -0.99 1.31
C THR A 3 13.43 0.18 1.43
N TRP A 4 14.71 -0.11 1.50
CA TRP A 4 15.73 0.88 1.85
C TRP A 4 16.83 0.97 0.78
N ASP A 5 17.07 2.18 0.28
CA ASP A 5 18.10 2.47 -0.72
C ASP A 5 18.91 3.74 -0.38
N PHE A 6 18.80 4.22 0.86
CA PHE A 6 19.43 5.45 1.37
C PHE A 6 18.96 6.74 0.69
N SER A 7 17.90 6.70 -0.11
CA SER A 7 17.33 7.89 -0.75
C SER A 7 16.37 8.63 0.19
N ALA A 8 16.09 9.90 -0.13
CA ALA A 8 15.10 10.68 0.62
C ALA A 8 13.71 10.04 0.63
N VAL A 9 13.32 9.31 -0.43
CA VAL A 9 12.01 8.63 -0.47
C VAL A 9 11.98 7.38 0.41
N SER A 10 13.09 6.67 0.59
CA SER A 10 13.17 5.58 1.56
C SER A 10 13.09 6.10 3.01
N TYR A 11 13.64 7.29 3.30
CA TYR A 11 13.42 7.98 4.58
C TYR A 11 11.95 8.39 4.76
N ASN A 12 11.27 8.86 3.72
CA ASN A 12 9.83 9.13 3.78
C ASN A 12 9.05 7.85 4.10
N ALA A 13 9.40 6.73 3.45
CA ALA A 13 8.80 5.43 3.74
C ALA A 13 9.03 4.99 5.19
N LEU A 14 10.22 5.21 5.74
CA LEU A 14 10.53 4.95 7.14
C LEU A 14 9.62 5.77 8.08
N ARG A 15 9.43 7.06 7.82
CA ARG A 15 8.56 7.91 8.65
C ARG A 15 7.11 7.43 8.66
N HIS A 16 6.59 6.96 7.52
CA HIS A 16 5.30 6.29 7.46
C HIS A 16 5.28 4.99 8.27
N ALA A 17 6.34 4.18 8.16
CA ALA A 17 6.44 2.94 8.92
C ALA A 17 6.50 3.18 10.43
N ILE A 18 7.24 4.19 10.89
CA ILE A 18 7.31 4.59 12.31
C ILE A 18 5.91 4.94 12.83
N LYS A 19 5.18 5.83 12.12
CA LYS A 19 3.81 6.20 12.51
C LYS A 19 2.91 4.96 12.67
N MET A 20 2.98 4.02 11.75
CA MET A 20 2.20 2.79 11.83
C MET A 20 2.69 1.84 12.93
N ALA A 21 4.00 1.72 13.11
CA ALA A 21 4.59 0.85 14.11
C ALA A 21 4.23 1.27 15.53
N HIS A 22 4.19 2.57 15.83
CA HIS A 22 3.78 3.10 17.13
C HIS A 22 2.33 2.70 17.48
N ILE A 23 1.42 2.82 16.51
CA ILE A 23 0.01 2.48 16.73
C ILE A 23 -0.18 0.97 16.86
N LEU A 24 0.48 0.20 15.99
CA LEU A 24 0.34 -1.25 15.91
C LEU A 24 1.24 -2.01 16.90
N LYS A 25 2.09 -1.30 17.64
CA LYS A 25 3.08 -1.85 18.59
C LYS A 25 3.92 -2.97 17.95
N THR A 26 4.49 -2.68 16.78
CA THR A 26 5.27 -3.63 15.98
C THR A 26 6.65 -3.08 15.66
N ASN A 27 7.57 -3.97 15.29
CA ASN A 27 8.94 -3.61 14.95
C ASN A 27 9.07 -3.18 13.49
N ILE A 28 10.13 -2.43 13.20
CA ILE A 28 10.48 -1.98 11.86
C ILE A 28 11.73 -2.74 11.39
N ILE A 29 11.68 -3.20 10.15
CA ILE A 29 12.82 -3.81 9.45
C ILE A 29 13.11 -3.00 8.20
N LEU A 30 14.35 -2.54 8.07
CA LEU A 30 14.88 -1.97 6.84
C LEU A 30 15.39 -3.11 5.96
N PHE A 31 15.03 -3.14 4.70
CA PHE A 31 15.42 -4.18 3.76
C PHE A 31 16.15 -3.60 2.56
N HIS A 32 17.44 -3.87 2.46
CA HIS A 32 18.32 -3.37 1.40
C HIS A 32 18.75 -4.50 0.47
N ILE A 33 18.83 -4.21 -0.82
CA ILE A 33 19.23 -5.19 -1.84
C ILE A 33 20.43 -4.66 -2.62
N VAL A 34 21.43 -5.51 -2.75
CA VAL A 34 22.62 -5.29 -3.59
C VAL A 34 22.58 -6.23 -4.80
N ASN A 35 23.34 -5.90 -5.85
CA ASN A 35 23.32 -6.71 -7.06
C ASN A 35 24.19 -7.95 -6.93
N GLU A 36 25.35 -7.83 -6.28
CA GLU A 36 26.37 -8.87 -6.19
C GLU A 36 26.62 -9.29 -4.74
N PRO A 37 26.95 -10.58 -4.50
CA PRO A 37 27.26 -11.08 -3.15
C PRO A 37 28.39 -10.30 -2.45
N ALA A 38 29.40 -9.86 -3.19
CA ALA A 38 30.53 -9.10 -2.65
C ALA A 38 30.15 -7.75 -2.06
N GLU A 39 28.99 -7.21 -2.43
CA GLU A 39 28.46 -5.94 -1.93
C GLU A 39 27.72 -6.09 -0.58
N GLU A 40 27.40 -7.32 -0.13
CA GLU A 40 26.61 -7.53 1.09
C GLU A 40 27.34 -7.03 2.35
N GLU A 41 28.64 -7.30 2.51
CA GLU A 41 29.39 -6.88 3.68
C GLU A 41 29.53 -5.35 3.78
N PRO A 42 29.95 -4.63 2.73
CA PRO A 42 29.95 -3.17 2.74
C PRO A 42 28.56 -2.57 2.97
N ALA A 43 27.51 -3.16 2.37
CA ALA A 43 26.14 -2.71 2.57
C ALA A 43 25.65 -2.94 4.01
N ASN A 44 26.02 -4.05 4.66
CA ASN A 44 25.70 -4.31 6.06
C ASN A 44 26.31 -3.23 6.98
N LEU A 45 27.56 -2.80 6.74
CA LEU A 45 28.17 -1.72 7.51
C LEU A 45 27.38 -0.40 7.35
N ARG A 46 27.01 -0.04 6.13
CA ARG A 46 26.20 1.14 5.86
C ARG A 46 24.79 1.04 6.48
N MET A 47 24.19 -0.13 6.48
CA MET A 47 22.88 -0.36 7.11
C MET A 47 22.96 -0.23 8.63
N LYS A 48 24.05 -0.70 9.24
CA LYS A 48 24.31 -0.51 10.67
C LYS A 48 24.40 0.97 11.02
N GLU A 49 25.21 1.73 10.28
CA GLU A 49 25.35 3.18 10.46
C GLU A 49 24.00 3.90 10.29
N ALA A 50 23.20 3.50 9.28
CA ALA A 50 21.87 4.06 9.07
C ALA A 50 20.93 3.77 10.25
N ALA A 51 20.94 2.54 10.78
CA ALA A 51 20.12 2.17 11.93
C ALA A 51 20.54 2.95 13.20
N GLU A 52 21.84 3.12 13.43
CA GLU A 52 22.37 3.93 14.53
C GLU A 52 21.98 5.41 14.37
N GLY A 53 22.06 5.95 13.15
CA GLY A 53 21.63 7.31 12.82
C GLY A 53 20.13 7.50 13.08
N ILE A 54 19.29 6.57 12.64
CA ILE A 54 17.84 6.57 12.87
C ILE A 54 17.55 6.55 14.38
N LYS A 55 18.23 5.72 15.16
CA LYS A 55 18.09 5.67 16.61
C LYS A 55 18.46 7.01 17.26
N LYS A 56 19.56 7.62 16.82
CA LYS A 56 20.02 8.90 17.34
C LYS A 56 19.07 10.05 16.99
N ASP A 57 18.61 10.12 15.73
CA ASP A 57 17.88 11.28 15.19
C ASP A 57 16.37 11.20 15.46
N LEU A 58 15.81 10.00 15.47
CA LEU A 58 14.37 9.77 15.61
C LEU A 58 13.98 9.01 16.89
N GLY A 59 14.95 8.48 17.64
CA GLY A 59 14.69 7.66 18.84
C GLY A 59 14.16 6.25 18.53
N GLU A 60 14.22 5.80 17.26
CA GLU A 60 13.59 4.55 16.82
C GLU A 60 14.60 3.43 16.64
N GLU A 61 14.33 2.28 17.25
CA GLU A 61 15.10 1.07 16.99
C GLU A 61 14.56 0.34 15.78
N VAL A 62 15.43 0.12 14.78
CA VAL A 62 15.08 -0.59 13.56
C VAL A 62 16.02 -1.77 13.33
N GLY A 63 15.46 -2.93 12.99
CA GLY A 63 16.24 -4.03 12.45
C GLY A 63 16.60 -3.76 11.00
N TYR A 64 17.58 -4.50 10.47
CA TYR A 64 17.91 -4.41 9.05
C TYR A 64 18.36 -5.76 8.48
N PHE A 65 18.14 -5.93 7.18
CA PHE A 65 18.63 -7.05 6.39
C PHE A 65 19.20 -6.57 5.07
N VAL A 66 20.31 -7.17 4.65
CA VAL A 66 20.88 -7.03 3.32
C VAL A 66 20.74 -8.36 2.60
N ARG A 67 20.40 -8.32 1.32
CA ARG A 67 20.36 -9.48 0.43
C ARG A 67 20.92 -9.09 -0.93
N HIS A 68 21.62 -10.00 -1.58
CA HIS A 68 21.96 -9.84 -2.99
C HIS A 68 20.89 -10.51 -3.85
N GLY A 69 20.68 -9.96 -5.04
CA GLY A 69 19.80 -10.56 -6.03
C GLY A 69 18.82 -9.60 -6.70
N LYS A 70 17.77 -10.16 -7.27
CA LYS A 70 16.77 -9.37 -8.00
C LYS A 70 15.77 -8.76 -7.02
N ILE A 71 15.72 -7.42 -6.98
CA ILE A 71 14.87 -6.63 -6.07
C ILE A 71 13.45 -7.18 -5.94
N PHE A 72 12.78 -7.47 -7.06
CA PHE A 72 11.40 -7.94 -7.04
C PHE A 72 11.23 -9.32 -6.42
N LYS A 73 12.23 -10.20 -6.55
CA LYS A 73 12.19 -11.55 -5.99
C LYS A 73 12.51 -11.52 -4.50
N GLU A 74 13.61 -10.89 -4.14
CA GLU A 74 14.10 -10.91 -2.75
C GLU A 74 13.12 -10.22 -1.79
N ILE A 75 12.52 -9.07 -2.19
CA ILE A 75 11.51 -8.39 -1.36
C ILE A 75 10.27 -9.26 -1.20
N ALA A 76 9.74 -9.82 -2.32
CA ALA A 76 8.54 -10.63 -2.27
C ALA A 76 8.75 -11.93 -1.49
N ASP A 77 9.87 -12.60 -1.69
CA ASP A 77 10.22 -13.85 -1.00
C ASP A 77 10.41 -13.61 0.51
N PHE A 78 11.15 -12.56 0.89
CA PHE A 78 11.37 -12.23 2.30
C PHE A 78 10.05 -11.86 2.99
N ALA A 79 9.24 -10.99 2.37
CA ALA A 79 7.99 -10.55 2.95
C ALA A 79 6.93 -11.67 3.04
N SER A 80 7.01 -12.70 2.19
CA SER A 80 6.07 -13.82 2.16
C SER A 80 6.38 -14.92 3.16
N LYS A 81 7.61 -14.99 3.68
CA LYS A 81 8.01 -16.01 4.66
C LYS A 81 7.36 -15.71 6.02
N GLU A 82 6.68 -16.72 6.58
CA GLU A 82 5.99 -16.60 7.88
C GLU A 82 6.93 -16.30 9.03
N GLU A 83 8.14 -16.85 9.00
CA GLU A 83 9.18 -16.64 10.00
C GLU A 83 9.57 -15.16 10.14
N ASN A 84 9.51 -14.37 9.05
CA ASN A 84 9.85 -12.96 9.04
C ASN A 84 8.73 -12.06 9.59
N LYS A 85 7.51 -12.59 9.79
CA LYS A 85 6.35 -11.90 10.37
C LYS A 85 6.09 -10.51 9.77
N VAL A 86 6.30 -10.36 8.45
CA VAL A 86 6.05 -9.08 7.77
C VAL A 86 4.57 -8.89 7.53
N ASN A 87 3.99 -7.86 8.11
CA ASN A 87 2.56 -7.55 7.96
C ASN A 87 2.26 -6.81 6.67
N PHE A 88 3.10 -5.84 6.32
CA PHE A 88 3.06 -5.07 5.08
C PHE A 88 4.45 -4.48 4.79
N VAL A 89 4.63 -4.02 3.57
CA VAL A 89 5.85 -3.35 3.11
C VAL A 89 5.55 -1.88 2.84
N VAL A 90 6.38 -0.96 3.33
CA VAL A 90 6.34 0.45 2.97
C VAL A 90 7.47 0.73 1.98
N MET A 91 7.11 1.30 0.84
CA MET A 91 8.02 1.56 -0.27
C MET A 91 7.96 3.03 -0.69
N GLY A 92 9.11 3.68 -0.72
CA GLY A 92 9.26 5.02 -1.28
C GLY A 92 9.33 5.02 -2.80
N THR A 93 8.78 6.06 -3.44
CA THR A 93 8.89 6.28 -4.89
C THR A 93 9.00 7.76 -5.21
N HIS A 94 9.73 8.07 -6.28
CA HIS A 94 9.87 9.46 -6.77
C HIS A 94 8.67 10.01 -7.55
N GLY A 95 7.61 9.20 -7.74
CA GLY A 95 6.46 9.58 -8.55
C GLY A 95 6.80 9.71 -10.04
N MET A 96 6.08 10.57 -10.76
CA MET A 96 6.24 10.75 -12.21
C MET A 96 7.26 11.84 -12.62
N LYS A 97 8.19 12.26 -11.76
CA LYS A 97 9.16 13.30 -12.08
C LYS A 97 10.19 12.82 -13.12
N GLY A 98 10.38 13.63 -14.18
CA GLY A 98 11.48 13.52 -15.12
C GLY A 98 11.28 12.56 -16.28
N GLY A 99 10.38 12.86 -17.23
CA GLY A 99 10.36 12.25 -18.57
C GLY A 99 10.07 10.74 -18.67
N GLN A 100 10.24 10.00 -17.61
CA GLN A 100 9.87 8.58 -17.52
C GLN A 100 8.52 8.48 -16.80
N LYS A 101 7.46 8.43 -17.57
CA LYS A 101 6.05 8.35 -17.12
C LYS A 101 5.66 7.02 -16.45
N LEU A 102 6.59 6.28 -15.87
CA LEU A 102 6.30 4.96 -15.35
C LEU A 102 6.81 4.85 -13.91
N PHE A 103 5.90 4.62 -13.00
CA PHE A 103 6.21 3.90 -11.76
C PHE A 103 7.04 2.69 -12.18
N GLY A 104 8.28 2.57 -11.70
CA GLY A 104 9.24 1.64 -12.26
C GLY A 104 8.65 0.25 -12.44
N SER A 105 8.85 -0.34 -13.61
CA SER A 105 8.36 -1.70 -13.90
C SER A 105 8.77 -2.73 -12.84
N TRP A 106 9.84 -2.45 -12.13
CA TRP A 106 10.36 -3.22 -11.01
C TRP A 106 9.46 -3.14 -9.76
N ALA A 107 9.06 -1.95 -9.34
CA ALA A 107 8.19 -1.76 -8.19
C ALA A 107 6.83 -2.43 -8.39
N LEU A 108 6.29 -2.35 -9.61
CA LEU A 108 5.04 -3.03 -9.95
C LEU A 108 5.15 -4.57 -9.84
N ARG A 109 6.29 -5.14 -10.28
CA ARG A 109 6.52 -6.59 -10.15
C ARG A 109 6.64 -7.04 -8.70
N VAL A 110 7.32 -6.24 -7.85
CA VAL A 110 7.42 -6.51 -6.41
C VAL A 110 6.04 -6.57 -5.79
N ILE A 111 5.23 -5.53 -6.02
CA ILE A 111 3.88 -5.43 -5.46
C ILE A 111 3.01 -6.60 -5.93
N ALA A 112 2.98 -6.89 -7.24
CA ALA A 112 2.16 -7.96 -7.80
C ALA A 112 2.57 -9.37 -7.34
N GLY A 113 3.85 -9.59 -7.06
CA GLY A 113 4.40 -10.88 -6.62
C GLY A 113 4.29 -11.14 -5.12
N SER A 114 3.94 -10.13 -4.32
CA SER A 114 3.95 -10.23 -2.85
C SER A 114 2.69 -10.88 -2.28
N ALA A 115 2.86 -11.66 -1.21
CA ALA A 115 1.77 -12.19 -0.40
C ALA A 115 1.27 -11.18 0.66
N VAL A 116 2.02 -10.09 0.91
CA VAL A 116 1.64 -9.04 1.86
C VAL A 116 1.39 -7.72 1.10
N PRO A 117 0.54 -6.81 1.63
CA PRO A 117 0.27 -5.54 0.97
C PRO A 117 1.47 -4.60 0.99
N PHE A 118 1.45 -3.65 0.05
CA PHE A 118 2.43 -2.58 -0.07
C PHE A 118 1.78 -1.23 0.15
N ILE A 119 2.40 -0.39 0.95
CA ILE A 119 2.07 1.03 1.07
C ILE A 119 3.14 1.81 0.30
N VAL A 120 2.71 2.45 -0.79
CA VAL A 120 3.59 3.24 -1.66
C VAL A 120 3.46 4.71 -1.30
N VAL A 121 4.58 5.36 -1.03
CA VAL A 121 4.63 6.74 -0.57
C VAL A 121 5.64 7.57 -1.36
N GLN A 122 5.43 8.88 -1.42
CA GLN A 122 6.32 9.83 -2.11
C GLN A 122 6.89 10.87 -1.14
N ASP A 123 6.01 11.45 -0.33
CA ASP A 123 6.35 12.46 0.67
C ASP A 123 6.32 11.88 2.09
N PRO A 124 6.83 12.58 3.10
CA PRO A 124 6.66 12.18 4.49
C PRO A 124 5.17 12.15 4.90
N PRO A 125 4.81 11.41 5.94
CA PRO A 125 3.42 11.39 6.42
C PRO A 125 3.00 12.80 6.86
N PRO A 126 1.69 13.12 6.72
CA PRO A 126 1.17 14.37 7.24
C PRO A 126 1.34 14.43 8.76
N ASP A 127 1.37 15.68 9.27
CA ASP A 127 1.46 15.93 10.72
C ASP A 127 0.11 15.67 11.41
N LYS A 128 -0.27 14.41 11.45
CA LYS A 128 -1.45 13.85 12.13
C LYS A 128 -0.98 12.61 12.90
N ASP A 129 -1.59 12.31 14.02
CA ASP A 129 -1.19 11.16 14.86
C ASP A 129 -1.40 9.82 14.15
N ARG A 130 -2.39 9.73 13.25
CA ARG A 130 -2.77 8.49 12.58
C ARG A 130 -3.36 8.74 11.19
N TYR A 131 -3.61 7.67 10.46
CA TYR A 131 -4.36 7.69 9.20
C TYR A 131 -5.86 7.71 9.51
N THR A 132 -6.50 8.88 9.41
CA THR A 132 -7.91 9.07 9.79
C THR A 132 -8.88 8.86 8.65
N ASP A 133 -8.50 9.23 7.42
CA ASP A 133 -9.37 9.26 6.26
C ASP A 133 -8.84 8.36 5.15
N ILE A 134 -9.51 7.22 4.93
CA ILE A 134 -9.10 6.22 3.94
C ILE A 134 -10.10 6.13 2.81
N VAL A 135 -9.66 6.37 1.58
CA VAL A 135 -10.49 6.24 0.40
C VAL A 135 -10.46 4.81 -0.13
N PHE A 136 -11.64 4.23 -0.28
CA PHE A 136 -11.88 2.87 -0.73
C PHE A 136 -12.69 2.88 -2.03
N PRO A 137 -12.05 2.80 -3.21
CA PRO A 137 -12.78 2.76 -4.48
C PRO A 137 -13.59 1.47 -4.61
N ILE A 138 -14.84 1.60 -5.03
CA ILE A 138 -15.75 0.48 -5.32
C ILE A 138 -16.03 0.45 -6.82
N ASP A 139 -15.69 -0.65 -7.46
CA ASP A 139 -16.00 -0.95 -8.86
C ASP A 139 -16.74 -2.29 -8.99
N PHE A 140 -16.93 -2.78 -10.22
CA PHE A 140 -17.63 -4.02 -10.53
C PHE A 140 -16.76 -5.29 -10.34
N LYS A 141 -15.46 -5.17 -10.02
CA LYS A 141 -14.57 -6.31 -9.82
C LYS A 141 -14.85 -7.01 -8.50
N SER A 142 -14.77 -8.32 -8.48
CA SER A 142 -15.06 -9.14 -7.28
C SER A 142 -13.95 -9.15 -6.21
N GLU A 143 -12.82 -8.52 -6.49
CA GLU A 143 -11.59 -8.57 -5.69
C GLU A 143 -11.58 -7.61 -4.50
N ASN A 144 -12.77 -7.08 -4.15
CA ASN A 144 -12.90 -6.13 -3.04
C ASN A 144 -12.84 -6.78 -1.65
N LYS A 145 -12.93 -8.12 -1.56
CA LYS A 145 -13.00 -8.82 -0.25
C LYS A 145 -11.71 -8.68 0.55
N GLU A 146 -10.58 -8.91 -0.07
CA GLU A 146 -9.26 -8.82 0.57
C GLU A 146 -8.96 -7.38 0.99
N LYS A 147 -9.27 -6.43 0.11
CA LYS A 147 -9.14 -5.00 0.40
C LYS A 147 -10.02 -4.58 1.57
N LEU A 148 -11.24 -5.12 1.68
CA LEU A 148 -12.17 -4.81 2.75
C LEU A 148 -11.64 -5.22 4.13
N GLN A 149 -10.93 -6.33 4.24
CA GLN A 149 -10.31 -6.73 5.50
C GLN A 149 -9.26 -5.71 5.97
N TRP A 150 -8.49 -5.16 5.03
CA TRP A 150 -7.55 -4.09 5.36
C TRP A 150 -8.25 -2.80 5.75
N ALA A 151 -9.39 -2.47 5.12
CA ALA A 151 -10.23 -1.34 5.56
C ALA A 151 -10.74 -1.54 6.99
N ILE A 152 -11.21 -2.76 7.32
CA ILE A 152 -11.64 -3.11 8.68
C ILE A 152 -10.46 -3.02 9.67
N PHE A 153 -9.31 -3.55 9.29
CA PHE A 153 -8.08 -3.46 10.10
C PHE A 153 -7.73 -2.00 10.39
N MET A 154 -7.69 -1.14 9.38
CA MET A 154 -7.41 0.28 9.55
C MET A 154 -8.46 0.96 10.45
N GLY A 155 -9.74 0.67 10.22
CA GLY A 155 -10.81 1.21 11.08
C GLY A 155 -10.67 0.80 12.54
N LYS A 156 -10.34 -0.46 12.83
CA LYS A 156 -10.20 -0.97 14.20
C LYS A 156 -8.97 -0.44 14.92
N TYR A 157 -7.82 -0.49 14.28
CA TYR A 157 -6.54 -0.20 14.93
C TYR A 157 -6.09 1.25 14.78
N LEU A 158 -6.43 1.90 13.68
CA LEU A 158 -6.10 3.30 13.43
C LEU A 158 -7.26 4.26 13.71
N ASN A 159 -8.45 3.72 14.01
CA ASN A 159 -9.70 4.49 14.13
C ASN A 159 -10.00 5.30 12.87
N SER A 160 -9.78 4.68 11.71
CA SER A 160 -9.94 5.32 10.41
C SER A 160 -11.39 5.30 9.95
N LYS A 161 -11.85 6.39 9.36
CA LYS A 161 -13.09 6.49 8.60
C LYS A 161 -12.87 6.01 7.17
N ILE A 162 -13.77 5.18 6.67
CA ILE A 162 -13.68 4.60 5.33
C ILE A 162 -14.61 5.32 4.36
N HIS A 163 -14.03 6.04 3.40
CA HIS A 163 -14.76 6.72 2.33
C HIS A 163 -14.96 5.77 1.14
N LEU A 164 -16.14 5.14 1.08
CA LEU A 164 -16.53 4.26 -0.02
C LEU A 164 -16.81 5.10 -1.28
N TYR A 165 -15.87 5.12 -2.23
CA TYR A 165 -15.96 5.92 -3.43
C TYR A 165 -16.44 5.06 -4.62
N LYS A 166 -17.71 5.18 -4.95
CA LYS A 166 -18.39 4.34 -5.94
C LYS A 166 -18.15 4.83 -7.37
N ALA A 167 -17.75 3.90 -8.27
CA ALA A 167 -17.66 4.17 -9.70
C ALA A 167 -19.05 4.33 -10.33
N PRO A 168 -19.27 5.33 -11.21
CA PRO A 168 -20.47 5.42 -11.99
C PRO A 168 -20.37 4.43 -13.16
N VAL A 169 -21.40 3.65 -13.36
CA VAL A 169 -21.47 2.66 -14.45
C VAL A 169 -22.81 2.80 -15.17
N LEU A 170 -22.75 2.99 -16.50
CA LEU A 170 -23.96 3.13 -17.33
C LEU A 170 -24.61 1.79 -17.66
N ASP A 171 -23.82 0.74 -17.79
CA ASP A 171 -24.28 -0.62 -18.02
C ASP A 171 -25.01 -1.15 -16.79
N LYS A 172 -26.26 -1.62 -16.95
CA LYS A 172 -27.14 -2.07 -15.87
C LYS A 172 -26.58 -3.28 -15.12
N ASP A 173 -25.94 -4.22 -15.82
CA ASP A 173 -25.40 -5.44 -15.20
C ASP A 173 -24.14 -5.14 -14.39
N LEU A 174 -23.26 -4.29 -14.93
CA LEU A 174 -22.10 -3.79 -14.20
C LEU A 174 -22.52 -2.92 -13.01
N GLN A 175 -23.55 -2.08 -13.15
CA GLN A 175 -24.09 -1.29 -12.05
C GLN A 175 -24.63 -2.19 -10.91
N LYS A 176 -25.31 -3.29 -11.27
CA LYS A 176 -25.75 -4.29 -10.29
C LYS A 176 -24.56 -4.89 -9.52
N LYS A 177 -23.48 -5.24 -10.23
CA LYS A 177 -22.23 -5.74 -9.59
C LYS A 177 -21.61 -4.72 -8.66
N VAL A 178 -21.51 -3.44 -9.05
CA VAL A 178 -21.02 -2.36 -8.19
C VAL A 178 -21.87 -2.23 -6.93
N ASN A 179 -23.20 -2.27 -7.06
CA ASN A 179 -24.11 -2.19 -5.91
C ASN A 179 -23.99 -3.41 -4.98
N VAL A 180 -23.80 -4.62 -5.52
CA VAL A 180 -23.54 -5.83 -4.72
C VAL A 180 -22.23 -5.66 -3.92
N ASN A 181 -21.15 -5.20 -4.56
CA ASN A 181 -19.87 -4.96 -3.91
C ASN A 181 -19.98 -3.87 -2.83
N LEU A 182 -20.71 -2.78 -3.11
CA LEU A 182 -20.95 -1.71 -2.14
C LEU A 182 -21.71 -2.23 -0.91
N ASN A 183 -22.83 -2.91 -1.13
CA ASN A 183 -23.65 -3.46 -0.04
C ASN A 183 -22.89 -4.51 0.80
N PHE A 184 -22.03 -5.29 0.14
CA PHE A 184 -21.12 -6.20 0.83
C PHE A 184 -20.15 -5.43 1.75
N ALA A 185 -19.48 -4.40 1.23
CA ALA A 185 -18.57 -3.58 2.04
C ALA A 185 -19.29 -2.92 3.22
N ILE A 186 -20.45 -2.29 2.99
CA ILE A 186 -21.25 -1.62 4.02
C ILE A 186 -21.59 -2.61 5.14
N ARG A 187 -22.10 -3.78 4.80
CA ARG A 187 -22.49 -4.80 5.80
C ARG A 187 -21.33 -5.18 6.70
N PHE A 188 -20.12 -5.40 6.14
CA PHE A 188 -18.96 -5.78 6.92
C PHE A 188 -18.41 -4.63 7.76
N LEU A 189 -18.45 -3.38 7.26
CA LEU A 189 -18.06 -2.22 8.05
C LEU A 189 -19.00 -2.03 9.25
N ILE A 190 -20.32 -2.14 9.05
CA ILE A 190 -21.31 -2.08 10.13
C ILE A 190 -21.07 -3.18 11.16
N GLN A 191 -20.90 -4.44 10.72
CA GLN A 191 -20.65 -5.58 11.61
C GLN A 191 -19.38 -5.41 12.47
N ASN A 192 -18.43 -4.63 12.01
CA ASN A 192 -17.19 -4.37 12.73
C ASN A 192 -17.16 -3.00 13.42
N ASN A 193 -18.28 -2.26 13.45
CA ASN A 193 -18.40 -0.92 14.03
C ASN A 193 -17.39 0.10 13.44
N ILE A 194 -17.15 0.02 12.11
CA ILE A 194 -16.24 0.94 11.42
C ILE A 194 -17.05 2.10 10.83
N GLU A 195 -16.60 3.32 11.11
CA GLU A 195 -17.18 4.54 10.53
C GLU A 195 -16.94 4.57 9.03
N TYR A 196 -17.99 4.91 8.26
CA TYR A 196 -17.87 5.03 6.81
C TYR A 196 -18.77 6.11 6.24
N GLU A 197 -18.41 6.58 5.05
CA GLU A 197 -19.22 7.45 4.19
C GLU A 197 -19.28 6.93 2.77
N ILE A 198 -20.37 7.22 2.05
CA ILE A 198 -20.56 6.78 0.67
C ILE A 198 -20.51 8.01 -0.26
N HIS A 199 -19.64 7.93 -1.26
CA HIS A 199 -19.49 8.94 -2.29
C HIS A 199 -19.64 8.29 -3.67
N THR A 200 -20.17 9.06 -4.63
CA THR A 200 -20.34 8.59 -6.01
C THR A 200 -19.63 9.54 -6.95
N SER A 201 -18.77 9.00 -7.82
CA SER A 201 -18.15 9.77 -8.89
C SER A 201 -19.20 10.27 -9.88
N ALA A 202 -19.09 11.53 -10.32
CA ALA A 202 -20.03 12.13 -11.26
C ALA A 202 -19.76 11.71 -12.72
N LYS A 203 -18.51 11.34 -13.05
CA LYS A 203 -18.06 11.09 -14.43
C LYS A 203 -17.83 9.62 -14.71
N SER A 204 -18.50 9.10 -15.73
CA SER A 204 -18.26 7.80 -16.31
C SER A 204 -17.17 7.85 -17.40
N GLY A 205 -16.47 6.73 -17.60
CA GLY A 205 -15.50 6.55 -18.69
C GLY A 205 -14.08 6.23 -18.22
N SER A 206 -13.28 5.68 -19.15
CA SER A 206 -11.93 5.22 -18.87
C SER A 206 -11.01 6.36 -18.43
N GLY A 207 -10.34 6.21 -17.30
CA GLY A 207 -9.41 7.21 -16.73
C GLY A 207 -10.08 8.40 -16.02
N LYS A 208 -11.36 8.67 -16.24
CA LYS A 208 -12.06 9.77 -15.55
C LYS A 208 -12.31 9.46 -14.08
N PHE A 209 -12.66 8.21 -13.77
CA PHE A 209 -12.88 7.75 -12.40
C PHE A 209 -11.65 7.94 -11.52
N GLN A 210 -10.45 7.56 -12.00
CA GLN A 210 -9.22 7.73 -11.23
C GLN A 210 -8.86 9.20 -10.98
N LYS A 211 -9.11 10.06 -11.96
CA LYS A 211 -8.90 11.50 -11.79
C LYS A 211 -9.85 12.09 -10.75
N GLU A 212 -11.13 11.72 -10.79
CA GLU A 212 -12.10 12.16 -9.78
C GLU A 212 -11.81 11.57 -8.40
N LEU A 213 -11.38 10.31 -8.34
CA LEU A 213 -10.95 9.67 -7.11
C LEU A 213 -9.82 10.47 -6.45
N LEU A 214 -8.79 10.85 -7.21
CA LEU A 214 -7.68 11.67 -6.68
C LEU A 214 -8.13 13.07 -6.28
N ALA A 215 -8.95 13.73 -7.10
CA ALA A 215 -9.50 15.05 -6.76
C ALA A 215 -10.37 15.01 -5.49
N PHE A 216 -11.19 13.97 -5.34
CA PHE A 216 -11.95 13.73 -4.12
C PHE A 216 -11.02 13.46 -2.92
N SER A 217 -10.04 12.57 -3.07
CA SER A 217 -9.09 12.25 -2.01
C SER A 217 -8.32 13.48 -1.53
N LYS A 218 -7.89 14.34 -2.47
CA LYS A 218 -7.28 15.63 -2.15
C LYS A 218 -8.23 16.55 -1.38
N LYS A 219 -9.49 16.66 -1.85
CA LYS A 219 -10.51 17.53 -1.24
C LYS A 219 -10.76 17.18 0.23
N ILE A 220 -10.81 15.89 0.57
CA ILE A 220 -11.02 15.42 1.95
C ILE A 220 -9.71 15.29 2.74
N GLN A 221 -8.58 15.63 2.15
CA GLN A 221 -7.24 15.42 2.73
C GLN A 221 -7.02 13.96 3.18
N ALA A 222 -7.39 13.02 2.31
CA ALA A 222 -7.24 11.60 2.57
C ALA A 222 -5.80 11.22 2.89
N ASP A 223 -5.62 10.38 3.89
CA ASP A 223 -4.30 9.91 4.33
C ASP A 223 -3.82 8.70 3.53
N LEU A 224 -4.77 7.94 2.93
CA LEU A 224 -4.46 6.71 2.20
C LEU A 224 -5.56 6.39 1.18
N ILE A 225 -5.16 5.88 0.01
CA ILE A 225 -6.05 5.25 -0.95
C ILE A 225 -5.80 3.74 -0.94
N LEU A 226 -6.84 2.93 -0.73
CA LEU A 226 -6.74 1.48 -0.63
C LEU A 226 -7.21 0.83 -1.93
N ILE A 227 -6.31 0.24 -2.70
CA ILE A 227 -6.60 -0.40 -3.99
C ILE A 227 -6.29 -1.90 -3.99
N THR A 228 -6.87 -2.62 -4.94
CA THR A 228 -6.56 -4.02 -5.21
C THR A 228 -5.77 -4.12 -6.50
N THR A 229 -4.74 -4.95 -6.54
CA THR A 229 -4.03 -5.28 -7.78
C THR A 229 -4.89 -6.24 -8.61
N THR A 230 -4.74 -6.23 -9.94
CA THR A 230 -5.55 -7.07 -10.83
C THR A 230 -5.07 -8.53 -10.81
N LYS A 231 -6.01 -9.50 -10.73
CA LYS A 231 -5.72 -10.96 -10.64
C LYS A 231 -5.08 -11.58 -11.88
N HIS A 232 -5.31 -11.02 -13.05
CA HIS A 232 -4.87 -11.61 -14.31
C HIS A 232 -3.52 -11.05 -14.74
N ILE A 233 -2.47 -11.62 -14.15
CA ILE A 233 -1.13 -11.42 -14.65
C ILE A 233 -0.65 -12.77 -15.16
N THR A 234 -0.85 -13.03 -16.45
CA THR A 234 -0.05 -14.05 -17.13
C THR A 234 1.41 -13.59 -17.10
N LYS A 235 2.37 -14.51 -17.23
CA LYS A 235 3.81 -14.14 -17.24
C LYS A 235 4.16 -13.06 -18.29
N ALA A 236 3.28 -12.85 -19.30
CA ALA A 236 3.39 -11.80 -20.30
C ALA A 236 2.74 -10.46 -19.86
N ASP A 237 1.76 -10.48 -18.93
CA ASP A 237 0.92 -9.34 -18.54
C ASP A 237 1.27 -8.79 -17.14
N LEU A 238 2.53 -8.85 -16.75
CA LEU A 238 3.07 -8.14 -15.56
C LEU A 238 2.98 -6.61 -15.74
N ILE A 239 1.92 -6.16 -16.37
CA ILE A 239 1.58 -4.77 -16.54
C ILE A 239 0.42 -4.50 -15.58
N PHE A 240 0.71 -3.84 -14.48
CA PHE A 240 -0.32 -3.10 -13.74
C PHE A 240 -1.13 -2.32 -14.76
N GLY A 241 -2.44 -2.43 -14.71
CA GLY A 241 -3.28 -1.65 -15.60
C GLY A 241 -2.92 -0.16 -15.49
N ALA A 242 -3.02 0.58 -16.56
CA ALA A 242 -2.71 2.03 -16.56
C ALA A 242 -3.43 2.81 -15.44
N LYS A 243 -4.52 2.26 -14.91
CA LYS A 243 -5.32 2.83 -13.81
C LYS A 243 -4.62 2.74 -12.47
N GLU A 244 -4.06 1.57 -12.14
CA GLU A 244 -3.32 1.33 -10.91
C GLU A 244 -2.00 2.09 -10.91
N GLN A 245 -1.28 2.11 -12.05
CA GLN A 245 -0.06 2.91 -12.21
C GLN A 245 -0.32 4.40 -11.98
N TYR A 246 -1.42 4.92 -12.51
CA TYR A 246 -1.82 6.31 -12.35
C TYR A 246 -2.05 6.68 -10.88
N LEU A 247 -2.65 5.78 -10.08
CA LEU A 247 -2.87 6.00 -8.66
C LEU A 247 -1.56 5.89 -7.86
N LEU A 248 -0.70 4.92 -8.19
CA LEU A 248 0.57 4.70 -7.48
C LEU A 248 1.58 5.84 -7.65
N SER A 249 1.54 6.51 -8.78
CA SER A 249 2.42 7.64 -9.11
C SER A 249 1.68 8.98 -9.08
N ASN A 250 0.62 9.09 -8.28
CA ASN A 250 -0.26 10.26 -8.30
C ASN A 250 0.47 11.56 -7.92
N ASP A 251 0.14 12.64 -8.64
CA ASP A 251 0.74 13.97 -8.43
C ASP A 251 0.33 14.61 -7.10
N GLU A 252 -0.75 14.14 -6.49
CA GLU A 252 -1.22 14.59 -5.18
C GLU A 252 -0.42 13.95 -4.03
N LYS A 253 0.47 12.99 -4.35
CA LYS A 253 1.37 12.29 -3.42
C LYS A 253 0.66 11.61 -2.25
N ILE A 254 -0.62 11.33 -2.43
CA ILE A 254 -1.41 10.59 -1.44
C ILE A 254 -0.87 9.15 -1.37
N PRO A 255 -0.56 8.64 -0.18
CA PRO A 255 -0.15 7.25 0.00
C PRO A 255 -1.16 6.26 -0.60
N VAL A 256 -0.65 5.19 -1.23
CA VAL A 256 -1.51 4.16 -1.83
C VAL A 256 -1.16 2.80 -1.26
N MET A 257 -2.12 2.15 -0.64
CA MET A 257 -1.99 0.76 -0.19
C MET A 257 -2.52 -0.18 -1.27
N CYS A 258 -1.64 -1.03 -1.76
CA CYS A 258 -1.95 -2.08 -2.73
C CYS A 258 -2.13 -3.42 -2.03
N VAL A 259 -3.32 -3.98 -2.13
CA VAL A 259 -3.63 -5.31 -1.63
C VAL A 259 -3.62 -6.30 -2.78
N ASN A 260 -2.83 -7.36 -2.66
CA ASN A 260 -2.80 -8.42 -3.65
C ASN A 260 -3.92 -9.44 -3.35
N PRO A 261 -4.77 -9.82 -4.33
CA PRO A 261 -5.83 -10.80 -4.14
C PRO A 261 -5.37 -12.19 -3.70
N LYS A 262 -4.08 -12.48 -3.81
CA LYS A 262 -3.46 -13.73 -3.34
C LYS A 262 -2.88 -13.63 -1.92
N SER A 263 -2.97 -12.46 -1.27
CA SER A 263 -2.48 -12.31 0.09
C SER A 263 -3.22 -13.28 1.01
N ASN A 264 -2.46 -14.13 1.71
CA ASN A 264 -3.00 -15.14 2.61
C ASN A 264 -3.84 -14.46 3.69
N PHE A 265 -5.14 -14.67 3.67
CA PHE A 265 -6.08 -14.22 4.69
C PHE A 265 -5.71 -14.64 6.12
N ALA A 266 -4.99 -15.77 6.26
CA ALA A 266 -4.56 -16.29 7.55
C ALA A 266 -3.71 -15.30 8.37
N LYS A 267 -2.91 -14.43 7.72
CA LYS A 267 -2.07 -13.46 8.44
C LYS A 267 -2.84 -12.30 9.06
N VAL A 268 -3.91 -11.84 8.42
CA VAL A 268 -4.76 -10.76 8.96
C VAL A 268 -5.65 -11.29 10.10
N GLY A 269 -6.07 -12.56 10.01
CA GLY A 269 -6.86 -13.21 11.06
C GLY A 269 -6.12 -13.37 12.39
N GLN A 270 -4.81 -13.62 12.37
CA GLN A 270 -4.01 -13.71 13.59
C GLN A 270 -3.93 -12.38 14.38
N PHE A 271 -4.02 -11.24 13.68
CA PHE A 271 -4.10 -9.93 14.34
C PHE A 271 -5.53 -9.58 14.82
N MET A 272 -6.57 -10.19 14.26
CA MET A 272 -7.95 -9.88 14.62
C MET A 272 -8.48 -10.70 15.79
N TYR A 273 -7.78 -11.77 16.21
CA TYR A 273 -8.21 -12.69 17.27
C TYR A 273 -7.14 -12.95 18.36
N GLY A 274 -6.06 -12.18 18.38
CA GLY A 274 -5.01 -12.23 19.40
C GLY A 274 -5.20 -11.24 20.51
#